data_ad5ef984d18917083c09cc2fc2c345e3
#
_entry.id   ad5ef984d18917083c09cc2fc2c345e3
#
_cell.length_a   1.000
_cell.length_b   1.000
_cell.length_c   1.000
_cell.angle_alpha   90.00
_cell.angle_beta   90.00
_cell.angle_gamma   90.00
#
_symmetry.space_group_name_H-M   'P 1'
#
loop_
_entity.id
_entity.type
_entity.pdbx_description
1 polymer ?
#
loop_
_entity_poly.entity_id
_entity_poly.type
_entity_poly.pdbx_seq_one_letter_code
_entity_poly.pdbx_strand_id
1 'polypeptide(L)'
;MSDAKATMRFAGAQIPVTRDLQRNVETIKKSIDWAIKNKCDYLITPEGALTGYFPEWEIWQGRTFKDVDNALCEVEDYAGTNGMGLILGTLWKEEERAGCIKRNQQRYYSQNGQLIGTVNKQYVIQWDAVIAGHYTPLIHLPDPVREDTRPSMDVKVVGMLCNDLWGGWWWGKKNIGREAMDMGADLIIHSSNGARGLDPIEDEVHDKYHTGRLHMMSYAANMPLISVDNSITMHGDESFTGPTSSPSGVWYKKQLVSVPRTGTQHFYYDFEKGMLKDKTENYLDPVITPV
;
A
#
# COMPACT_ATOMS: atom_id res chain seq x y z
N MET A 1 -9.43 -24.51 -26.57
CA MET A 1 -9.28 -23.05 -26.30
C MET A 1 -9.10 -22.95 -24.80
N SER A 2 -7.94 -22.50 -24.27
CA SER A 2 -7.79 -22.28 -22.85
C SER A 2 -8.66 -21.08 -22.51
N ASP A 3 -9.63 -21.25 -21.62
CA ASP A 3 -10.41 -20.13 -21.08
C ASP A 3 -9.42 -19.10 -20.54
N ALA A 4 -9.35 -17.93 -21.18
CA ALA A 4 -8.52 -16.85 -20.72
C ALA A 4 -9.04 -16.43 -19.35
N LYS A 5 -8.24 -16.68 -18.30
CA LYS A 5 -8.58 -16.27 -16.94
C LYS A 5 -8.58 -14.75 -16.87
N ALA A 6 -9.57 -14.21 -16.18
CA ALA A 6 -9.59 -12.78 -15.87
C ALA A 6 -8.41 -12.45 -14.95
N THR A 7 -7.57 -11.50 -15.35
CA THR A 7 -6.41 -11.04 -14.57
C THR A 7 -6.45 -9.53 -14.39
N MET A 8 -6.06 -9.04 -13.22
CA MET A 8 -5.81 -7.63 -12.96
C MET A 8 -4.33 -7.47 -12.61
N ARG A 9 -3.61 -6.62 -13.32
CA ARG A 9 -2.18 -6.40 -13.12
C ARG A 9 -1.93 -5.22 -12.20
N PHE A 10 -1.32 -5.48 -11.07
CA PHE A 10 -0.90 -4.47 -10.09
C PHE A 10 0.59 -4.17 -10.25
N ALA A 11 0.93 -2.88 -10.36
CA ALA A 11 2.29 -2.38 -10.24
C ALA A 11 2.57 -1.99 -8.79
N GLY A 12 3.76 -2.33 -8.28
CA GLY A 12 4.30 -1.81 -7.03
C GLY A 12 5.51 -0.92 -7.30
N ALA A 13 5.56 0.25 -6.67
CA ALA A 13 6.65 1.21 -6.81
C ALA A 13 7.36 1.43 -5.48
N GLN A 14 8.57 0.88 -5.33
CA GLN A 14 9.52 1.25 -4.27
C GLN A 14 10.26 2.49 -4.75
N ILE A 15 9.83 3.67 -4.29
CA ILE A 15 10.30 4.98 -4.78
C ILE A 15 10.73 5.88 -3.63
N PRO A 16 11.60 6.88 -3.87
CA PRO A 16 11.94 7.84 -2.84
C PRO A 16 10.74 8.70 -2.45
N VAL A 17 10.52 8.81 -1.16
CA VAL A 17 9.51 9.69 -0.55
C VAL A 17 10.25 10.86 0.09
N THR A 18 10.29 11.99 -0.62
CA THR A 18 11.10 13.15 -0.24
C THR A 18 10.29 14.21 0.50
N ARG A 19 11.00 15.23 1.02
CA ARG A 19 10.37 16.44 1.57
C ARG A 19 9.84 17.40 0.51
N ASP A 20 10.24 17.23 -0.74
CA ASP A 20 9.85 18.08 -1.86
C ASP A 20 8.59 17.53 -2.52
N LEU A 21 7.49 18.27 -2.38
CA LEU A 21 6.18 17.90 -2.90
C LEU A 21 6.19 17.73 -4.42
N GLN A 22 6.81 18.66 -5.14
CA GLN A 22 6.84 18.63 -6.61
C GLN A 22 7.69 17.46 -7.12
N ARG A 23 8.81 17.18 -6.45
CA ARG A 23 9.65 16.03 -6.78
C ARG A 23 8.92 14.72 -6.54
N ASN A 24 8.11 14.62 -5.50
CA ASN A 24 7.26 13.46 -5.25
C ASN A 24 6.22 13.29 -6.36
N VAL A 25 5.57 14.37 -6.80
CA VAL A 25 4.64 14.37 -7.95
C VAL A 25 5.33 13.82 -9.20
N GLU A 26 6.51 14.34 -9.53
CA GLU A 26 7.27 13.86 -10.70
C GLU A 26 7.67 12.38 -10.60
N THR A 27 8.06 11.95 -9.41
CA THR A 27 8.43 10.55 -9.15
C THR A 27 7.23 9.61 -9.31
N ILE A 28 6.06 10.03 -8.81
CA ILE A 28 4.81 9.27 -8.97
C ILE A 28 4.43 9.21 -10.45
N LYS A 29 4.49 10.32 -11.19
CA LYS A 29 4.21 10.34 -12.63
C LYS A 29 5.11 9.39 -13.42
N LYS A 30 6.42 9.38 -13.14
CA LYS A 30 7.36 8.42 -13.75
C LYS A 30 6.99 6.97 -13.44
N SER A 31 6.49 6.70 -12.24
CA SER A 31 6.02 5.36 -11.85
C SER A 31 4.72 4.98 -12.58
N ILE A 32 3.82 5.95 -12.82
CA ILE A 32 2.64 5.77 -13.66
C ILE A 32 3.07 5.41 -15.10
N ASP A 33 4.00 6.15 -15.69
CA ASP A 33 4.52 5.86 -17.04
C ASP A 33 5.12 4.45 -17.15
N TRP A 34 5.87 4.04 -16.11
CA TRP A 34 6.41 2.69 -16.04
C TRP A 34 5.31 1.64 -15.99
N ALA A 35 4.27 1.87 -15.18
CA ALA A 35 3.14 0.96 -15.04
C ALA A 35 2.35 0.83 -16.35
N ILE A 36 2.12 1.94 -17.06
CA ILE A 36 1.47 1.97 -18.38
C ILE A 36 2.26 1.15 -19.39
N LYS A 37 3.59 1.40 -19.46
CA LYS A 37 4.49 0.66 -20.37
C LYS A 37 4.44 -0.85 -20.12
N ASN A 38 4.22 -1.27 -18.89
CA ASN A 38 4.11 -2.66 -18.48
C ASN A 38 2.66 -3.19 -18.47
N LYS A 39 1.71 -2.41 -19.01
CA LYS A 39 0.28 -2.78 -19.13
C LYS A 39 -0.36 -3.12 -17.77
N CYS A 40 0.01 -2.37 -16.74
CA CYS A 40 -0.60 -2.50 -15.43
C CYS A 40 -1.95 -1.78 -15.36
N ASP A 41 -2.83 -2.29 -14.53
CA ASP A 41 -4.17 -1.73 -14.32
C ASP A 41 -4.20 -0.76 -13.14
N TYR A 42 -3.40 -1.03 -12.11
CA TYR A 42 -3.26 -0.22 -10.90
C TYR A 42 -1.80 -0.05 -10.50
N LEU A 43 -1.45 1.15 -10.04
CA LEU A 43 -0.16 1.46 -9.42
C LEU A 43 -0.34 1.65 -7.90
N ILE A 44 0.53 1.01 -7.12
CA ILE A 44 0.61 1.12 -5.66
C ILE A 44 1.86 1.89 -5.29
N THR A 45 1.73 2.92 -4.43
CA THR A 45 2.83 3.75 -3.96
C THR A 45 3.09 3.56 -2.46
N PRO A 46 4.27 3.96 -1.94
CA PRO A 46 4.57 3.93 -0.51
C PRO A 46 3.64 4.81 0.33
N GLU A 47 3.68 4.59 1.65
CA GLU A 47 3.09 5.48 2.64
C GLU A 47 3.69 6.88 2.51
N GLY A 48 2.82 7.90 2.48
CA GLY A 48 3.24 9.30 2.35
C GLY A 48 3.88 9.67 1.01
N ALA A 49 3.73 8.86 -0.03
CA ALA A 49 4.40 9.03 -1.32
C ALA A 49 4.24 10.44 -1.91
N LEU A 50 3.08 11.06 -1.76
CA LEU A 50 2.84 12.41 -2.26
C LEU A 50 3.43 13.49 -1.34
N THR A 51 3.12 13.43 -0.05
CA THR A 51 3.41 14.53 0.89
C THR A 51 4.75 14.42 1.59
N GLY A 52 5.40 13.27 1.54
CA GLY A 52 6.42 12.90 2.51
C GLY A 52 5.80 12.27 3.75
N TYR A 53 6.64 11.67 4.59
CA TYR A 53 6.29 11.08 5.87
C TYR A 53 7.24 11.63 6.94
N PHE A 54 6.83 12.72 7.57
CA PHE A 54 7.65 13.44 8.56
C PHE A 54 6.79 13.83 9.75
N PRO A 55 7.38 14.20 10.89
CA PRO A 55 6.65 14.85 11.95
C PRO A 55 5.80 16.00 11.38
N GLU A 56 4.56 16.07 11.78
CA GLU A 56 3.53 16.96 11.21
C GLU A 56 3.99 18.40 11.01
N TRP A 57 4.67 18.94 12.02
CA TRP A 57 5.14 20.32 12.00
C TRP A 57 6.16 20.57 10.89
N GLU A 58 6.92 19.54 10.43
CA GLU A 58 7.85 19.65 9.30
C GLU A 58 7.16 19.57 7.95
N ILE A 59 6.12 18.73 7.82
CA ILE A 59 5.39 18.55 6.55
C ILE A 59 4.72 19.84 6.11
N TRP A 60 4.17 20.56 7.10
CA TRP A 60 3.45 21.81 6.85
C TRP A 60 4.34 23.06 6.91
N GLN A 61 5.64 22.92 7.16
CA GLN A 61 6.58 24.04 7.10
C GLN A 61 6.70 24.58 5.67
N GLY A 62 6.24 25.84 5.49
CA GLY A 62 6.29 26.50 4.19
C GLY A 62 5.32 25.96 3.13
N ARG A 63 4.39 25.09 3.53
CA ARG A 63 3.34 24.59 2.63
C ARG A 63 1.97 24.94 3.15
N THR A 64 1.07 25.25 2.24
CA THR A 64 -0.35 25.35 2.54
C THR A 64 -1.05 24.04 2.24
N PHE A 65 -2.20 23.82 2.83
CA PHE A 65 -3.07 22.70 2.46
C PHE A 65 -3.42 22.73 0.97
N LYS A 66 -3.57 23.94 0.40
CA LYS A 66 -3.83 24.14 -1.02
C LYS A 66 -2.71 23.62 -1.91
N ASP A 67 -1.45 23.69 -1.47
CA ASP A 67 -0.32 23.14 -2.25
C ASP A 67 -0.43 21.62 -2.35
N VAL A 68 -0.81 20.95 -1.26
CA VAL A 68 -1.02 19.50 -1.24
C VAL A 68 -2.23 19.11 -2.09
N ASP A 69 -3.32 19.87 -2.02
CA ASP A 69 -4.52 19.67 -2.81
C ASP A 69 -4.23 19.81 -4.32
N ASN A 70 -3.51 20.86 -4.70
CA ASN A 70 -3.08 21.04 -6.09
C ASN A 70 -2.19 19.89 -6.60
N ALA A 71 -1.22 19.44 -5.79
CA ALA A 71 -0.36 18.32 -6.14
C ALA A 71 -1.15 17.01 -6.24
N LEU A 72 -2.14 16.81 -5.38
CA LEU A 72 -3.04 15.68 -5.43
C LEU A 72 -3.85 15.67 -6.73
N CYS A 73 -4.51 16.80 -7.06
CA CYS A 73 -5.24 16.95 -8.32
C CYS A 73 -4.35 16.68 -9.54
N GLU A 74 -3.11 17.19 -9.53
CA GLU A 74 -2.16 16.97 -10.63
C GLU A 74 -1.84 15.48 -10.85
N VAL A 75 -1.66 14.71 -9.77
CA VAL A 75 -1.39 13.26 -9.86
C VAL A 75 -2.64 12.49 -10.25
N GLU A 76 -3.81 12.85 -9.69
CA GLU A 76 -5.11 12.24 -10.02
C GLU A 76 -5.46 12.44 -11.51
N ASP A 77 -5.34 13.66 -12.00
CA ASP A 77 -5.60 14.01 -13.39
C ASP A 77 -4.64 13.29 -14.34
N TYR A 78 -3.36 13.21 -13.95
CA TYR A 78 -2.36 12.49 -14.74
C TYR A 78 -2.67 11.00 -14.82
N ALA A 79 -2.99 10.35 -13.70
CA ALA A 79 -3.36 8.93 -13.66
C ALA A 79 -4.65 8.68 -14.48
N GLY A 80 -5.71 9.48 -14.24
CA GLY A 80 -6.99 9.33 -14.93
C GLY A 80 -6.91 9.57 -16.44
N THR A 81 -6.17 10.60 -16.88
CA THR A 81 -5.96 10.89 -18.30
C THR A 81 -5.24 9.76 -19.03
N ASN A 82 -4.36 9.05 -18.32
CA ASN A 82 -3.61 7.93 -18.87
C ASN A 82 -4.25 6.56 -18.59
N GLY A 83 -5.46 6.52 -18.06
CA GLY A 83 -6.20 5.28 -17.81
C GLY A 83 -5.58 4.38 -16.73
N MET A 84 -4.84 4.96 -15.77
CA MET A 84 -4.15 4.24 -14.70
C MET A 84 -4.92 4.35 -13.39
N GLY A 85 -5.33 3.21 -12.84
CA GLY A 85 -5.81 3.15 -11.46
C GLY A 85 -4.66 3.42 -10.48
N LEU A 86 -4.92 4.18 -9.42
CA LEU A 86 -3.87 4.61 -8.50
C LEU A 86 -4.24 4.32 -7.05
N ILE A 87 -3.29 3.75 -6.30
CA ILE A 87 -3.37 3.57 -4.86
C ILE A 87 -2.24 4.40 -4.24
N LEU A 88 -2.62 5.59 -3.78
CA LEU A 88 -1.71 6.66 -3.41
C LEU A 88 -1.59 6.81 -1.90
N GLY A 89 -0.37 6.68 -1.38
CA GLY A 89 -0.04 7.04 0.01
C GLY A 89 0.13 8.55 0.15
N THR A 90 -0.60 9.18 1.08
CA THR A 90 -0.49 10.61 1.37
C THR A 90 -0.92 10.94 2.79
N LEU A 91 -0.40 12.04 3.33
CA LEU A 91 -1.02 12.69 4.48
C LEU A 91 -2.12 13.61 3.98
N TRP A 92 -3.25 13.59 4.66
CA TRP A 92 -4.44 14.34 4.27
C TRP A 92 -5.08 15.04 5.45
N LYS A 93 -5.72 16.16 5.16
CA LYS A 93 -6.46 16.95 6.12
C LYS A 93 -7.95 16.86 5.80
N GLU A 94 -8.73 16.31 6.71
CA GLU A 94 -10.18 16.26 6.61
C GLU A 94 -10.80 17.39 7.43
N GLU A 95 -11.75 18.12 6.87
CA GLU A 95 -12.56 19.07 7.62
C GLU A 95 -13.76 18.36 8.23
N GLU A 96 -13.83 18.32 9.54
CA GLU A 96 -14.98 17.82 10.28
C GLU A 96 -15.65 18.96 11.06
N ARG A 97 -16.90 18.73 11.52
CA ARG A 97 -17.66 19.72 12.32
C ARG A 97 -16.91 20.22 13.57
N ALA A 98 -16.01 19.41 14.12
CA ALA A 98 -15.23 19.71 15.32
C ALA A 98 -13.88 20.36 15.04
N GLY A 99 -13.53 20.59 13.78
CA GLY A 99 -12.25 21.15 13.39
C GLY A 99 -11.57 20.33 12.29
N CYS A 100 -10.26 20.47 12.15
CA CYS A 100 -9.49 19.81 11.14
C CYS A 100 -8.84 18.54 11.66
N ILE A 101 -9.09 17.43 11.02
CA ILE A 101 -8.51 16.12 11.33
C ILE A 101 -7.45 15.80 10.28
N LYS A 102 -6.28 15.41 10.74
CA LYS A 102 -5.18 14.95 9.88
C LYS A 102 -5.14 13.44 9.87
N ARG A 103 -4.99 12.88 8.69
CA ARG A 103 -4.96 11.45 8.43
C ARG A 103 -3.72 11.04 7.65
N ASN A 104 -3.22 9.87 7.92
CA ASN A 104 -2.31 9.15 7.05
C ASN A 104 -3.15 8.16 6.25
N GLN A 105 -3.19 8.33 4.93
CA GLN A 105 -4.16 7.67 4.05
C GLN A 105 -3.49 6.90 2.91
N GLN A 106 -4.12 5.79 2.54
CA GLN A 106 -4.11 5.30 1.15
C GLN A 106 -5.39 5.77 0.47
N ARG A 107 -5.26 6.43 -0.66
CA ARG A 107 -6.38 6.91 -1.50
C ARG A 107 -6.45 6.06 -2.75
N TYR A 108 -7.63 5.57 -3.07
CA TYR A 108 -7.87 4.63 -4.16
C TYR A 108 -8.60 5.34 -5.28
N TYR A 109 -8.01 5.37 -6.46
CA TYR A 109 -8.58 6.00 -7.65
C TYR A 109 -8.77 4.95 -8.74
N SER A 110 -9.91 5.00 -9.41
CA SER A 110 -10.18 4.21 -10.61
C SER A 110 -9.37 4.73 -11.81
N GLN A 111 -9.40 3.99 -12.91
CA GLN A 111 -8.65 4.35 -14.13
C GLN A 111 -9.11 5.65 -14.79
N ASN A 112 -10.29 6.16 -14.44
CA ASN A 112 -10.77 7.47 -14.90
C ASN A 112 -10.49 8.62 -13.91
N GLY A 113 -9.63 8.38 -12.90
CA GLY A 113 -9.24 9.39 -11.90
C GLY A 113 -10.27 9.60 -10.78
N GLN A 114 -11.37 8.84 -10.74
CA GLN A 114 -12.37 8.99 -9.69
C GLN A 114 -11.89 8.37 -8.37
N LEU A 115 -11.99 9.12 -7.28
CA LEU A 115 -11.75 8.59 -5.92
C LEU A 115 -12.85 7.59 -5.57
N ILE A 116 -12.47 6.32 -5.33
CA ILE A 116 -13.38 5.22 -4.99
C ILE A 116 -13.33 4.84 -3.51
N GLY A 117 -12.33 5.29 -2.78
CA GLY A 117 -12.26 5.07 -1.35
C GLY A 117 -10.96 5.52 -0.72
N THR A 118 -10.93 5.52 0.61
CA THR A 118 -9.76 5.85 1.41
C THR A 118 -9.59 4.87 2.56
N VAL A 119 -8.34 4.54 2.88
CA VAL A 119 -7.97 3.77 4.06
C VAL A 119 -7.12 4.65 4.95
N ASN A 120 -7.52 4.82 6.20
CA ASN A 120 -6.78 5.57 7.20
C ASN A 120 -5.92 4.64 8.05
N LYS A 121 -4.67 5.00 8.33
CA LYS A 121 -3.79 4.26 9.22
C LYS A 121 -4.46 4.07 10.58
N GLN A 122 -4.52 2.83 11.06
CA GLN A 122 -5.18 2.49 12.33
C GLN A 122 -4.20 2.43 13.50
N TYR A 123 -2.96 2.00 13.23
CA TYR A 123 -1.92 1.87 14.25
C TYR A 123 -0.89 2.98 14.08
N VAL A 124 -1.27 4.18 14.55
CA VAL A 124 -0.39 5.34 14.57
C VAL A 124 0.70 5.17 15.62
N ILE A 125 1.91 5.60 15.32
CA ILE A 125 3.00 5.67 16.29
C ILE A 125 3.04 7.06 16.93
N GLN A 126 3.79 7.18 18.02
CA GLN A 126 3.86 8.39 18.83
C GLN A 126 4.26 9.67 18.05
N TRP A 127 4.91 9.54 16.91
CA TRP A 127 5.37 10.62 16.00
C TRP A 127 4.38 10.94 14.89
N ASP A 128 3.39 10.05 14.68
CA ASP A 128 2.32 10.30 13.73
C ASP A 128 1.38 11.36 14.33
N ALA A 129 1.59 12.61 14.04
CA ALA A 129 0.68 13.68 14.46
C ALA A 129 -0.64 13.63 13.64
N VAL A 130 -1.18 12.45 13.49
CA VAL A 130 -2.42 12.12 12.77
C VAL A 130 -3.37 11.36 13.68
N ILE A 131 -4.66 11.45 13.39
CA ILE A 131 -5.68 10.70 14.11
C ILE A 131 -5.84 9.32 13.47
N ALA A 132 -5.80 8.27 14.28
CA ALA A 132 -5.98 6.90 13.85
C ALA A 132 -7.35 6.67 13.17
N GLY A 133 -7.37 5.81 12.17
CA GLY A 133 -8.60 5.24 11.63
C GLY A 133 -9.28 4.32 12.64
N HIS A 134 -10.59 4.16 12.50
CA HIS A 134 -11.38 3.36 13.44
C HIS A 134 -11.92 2.06 12.85
N TYR A 135 -11.83 1.89 11.55
CA TYR A 135 -12.36 0.72 10.83
C TYR A 135 -11.52 0.39 9.60
N THR A 136 -11.63 -0.84 9.16
CA THR A 136 -10.99 -1.34 7.95
C THR A 136 -12.03 -1.31 6.82
N PRO A 137 -11.92 -0.40 5.84
CA PRO A 137 -12.84 -0.38 4.72
C PRO A 137 -12.51 -1.48 3.71
N LEU A 138 -13.53 -2.09 3.13
CA LEU A 138 -13.41 -2.94 1.95
C LEU A 138 -13.57 -2.06 0.71
N ILE A 139 -12.54 -1.96 -0.10
CA ILE A 139 -12.55 -1.17 -1.33
C ILE A 139 -12.77 -2.08 -2.53
N HIS A 140 -13.69 -1.70 -3.40
CA HIS A 140 -13.96 -2.40 -4.65
C HIS A 140 -13.20 -1.71 -5.78
N LEU A 141 -12.19 -2.39 -6.34
CA LEU A 141 -11.46 -1.91 -7.51
C LEU A 141 -12.21 -2.38 -8.76
N PRO A 142 -12.76 -1.45 -9.57
CA PRO A 142 -13.43 -1.82 -10.80
C PRO A 142 -12.44 -2.42 -11.80
N ASP A 143 -12.95 -3.33 -12.61
CA ASP A 143 -12.22 -3.83 -13.76
C ASP A 143 -11.90 -2.69 -14.72
N PRO A 144 -10.68 -2.60 -15.23
CA PRO A 144 -10.35 -1.61 -16.24
C PRO A 144 -11.23 -1.82 -17.47
N VAL A 145 -11.71 -0.70 -18.03
CA VAL A 145 -12.39 -0.74 -19.31
C VAL A 145 -11.38 -1.19 -20.37
N ARG A 146 -11.49 -2.42 -20.81
CA ARG A 146 -10.62 -3.02 -21.81
C ARG A 146 -11.41 -3.23 -23.09
N GLU A 147 -10.73 -3.05 -24.23
CA GLU A 147 -11.30 -3.38 -25.54
C GLU A 147 -11.33 -4.92 -25.77
N ASP A 148 -10.75 -5.69 -24.87
CA ASP A 148 -10.68 -7.14 -25.00
C ASP A 148 -11.88 -7.86 -24.34
N THR A 149 -12.17 -9.08 -24.82
CA THR A 149 -13.33 -9.89 -24.42
C THR A 149 -13.14 -10.65 -23.10
N ARG A 150 -12.16 -10.25 -22.24
CA ARG A 150 -11.96 -10.92 -20.96
C ARG A 150 -13.15 -10.66 -20.02
N PRO A 151 -13.53 -11.64 -19.16
CA PRO A 151 -14.59 -11.45 -18.21
C PRO A 151 -14.25 -10.31 -17.24
N SER A 152 -15.23 -9.47 -16.93
CA SER A 152 -15.11 -8.40 -15.92
C SER A 152 -14.66 -8.96 -14.58
N MET A 153 -13.74 -8.26 -13.91
CA MET A 153 -13.17 -8.67 -12.63
C MET A 153 -13.18 -7.52 -11.63
N ASP A 154 -14.15 -7.54 -10.73
CA ASP A 154 -14.13 -6.68 -9.55
C ASP A 154 -13.22 -7.31 -8.48
N VAL A 155 -12.22 -6.57 -8.00
CA VAL A 155 -11.28 -7.02 -6.98
C VAL A 155 -11.53 -6.26 -5.68
N LYS A 156 -11.80 -7.00 -4.62
CA LYS A 156 -12.03 -6.47 -3.29
C LYS A 156 -10.72 -6.41 -2.52
N VAL A 157 -10.32 -5.20 -2.12
CA VAL A 157 -9.05 -5.00 -1.44
C VAL A 157 -9.23 -4.41 -0.04
N VAL A 158 -8.31 -4.75 0.84
CA VAL A 158 -8.12 -4.10 2.14
C VAL A 158 -6.75 -3.46 2.18
N GLY A 159 -6.70 -2.19 2.60
CA GLY A 159 -5.46 -1.44 2.74
C GLY A 159 -4.88 -1.53 4.14
N MET A 160 -3.55 -1.46 4.22
CA MET A 160 -2.76 -1.35 5.44
C MET A 160 -1.66 -0.32 5.24
N LEU A 161 -1.38 0.45 6.27
CA LEU A 161 -0.33 1.46 6.27
C LEU A 161 0.70 1.12 7.35
N CYS A 162 1.92 0.78 6.93
CA CYS A 162 3.09 0.56 7.80
C CYS A 162 2.77 -0.32 9.02
N ASN A 163 2.62 0.28 10.21
CA ASN A 163 2.36 -0.43 11.48
C ASN A 163 1.02 -1.18 11.54
N ASP A 164 0.11 -0.96 10.62
CA ASP A 164 -1.12 -1.76 10.51
C ASP A 164 -0.79 -3.24 10.28
N LEU A 165 0.35 -3.52 9.64
CA LEU A 165 0.88 -4.88 9.49
C LEU A 165 1.19 -5.55 10.84
N TRP A 166 1.49 -4.76 11.88
CA TRP A 166 1.88 -5.26 13.20
C TRP A 166 0.70 -5.36 14.16
N GLY A 167 -0.43 -4.75 13.81
CA GLY A 167 -1.60 -4.66 14.66
C GLY A 167 -2.17 -6.02 15.06
N GLY A 168 -2.82 -6.04 16.21
CA GLY A 168 -3.50 -7.21 16.73
C GLY A 168 -2.72 -8.04 17.75
N TRP A 169 -1.41 -8.24 17.56
CA TRP A 169 -0.62 -9.08 18.49
C TRP A 169 -0.11 -8.33 19.72
N TRP A 170 0.34 -7.07 19.52
CA TRP A 170 0.96 -6.29 20.60
C TRP A 170 -0.02 -5.39 21.36
N TRP A 171 -1.13 -5.01 20.74
CA TRP A 171 -1.99 -3.93 21.22
C TRP A 171 -3.40 -4.39 21.62
N GLY A 172 -3.67 -5.70 21.63
CA GLY A 172 -5.00 -6.23 21.93
C GLY A 172 -6.11 -5.78 20.97
N LYS A 173 -5.73 -5.23 19.82
CA LYS A 173 -6.66 -4.76 18.78
C LYS A 173 -6.88 -5.85 17.74
N LYS A 174 -7.94 -5.70 16.96
CA LYS A 174 -8.28 -6.65 15.90
C LYS A 174 -7.15 -6.79 14.86
N ASN A 175 -6.99 -7.99 14.35
CA ASN A 175 -6.06 -8.28 13.26
C ASN A 175 -6.72 -7.91 11.93
N ILE A 176 -6.17 -6.90 11.21
CA ILE A 176 -6.73 -6.40 9.95
C ILE A 176 -6.78 -7.51 8.88
N GLY A 177 -5.81 -8.43 8.86
CA GLY A 177 -5.85 -9.58 7.95
C GLY A 177 -7.03 -10.52 8.22
N ARG A 178 -7.39 -10.72 9.49
CA ARG A 178 -8.60 -11.48 9.85
C ARG A 178 -9.86 -10.74 9.44
N GLU A 179 -9.92 -9.42 9.68
CA GLU A 179 -11.04 -8.59 9.21
C GLU A 179 -11.18 -8.65 7.69
N ALA A 180 -10.05 -8.56 6.95
CA ALA A 180 -10.03 -8.69 5.50
C ALA A 180 -10.65 -10.01 5.02
N MET A 181 -10.29 -11.12 5.68
CA MET A 181 -10.84 -12.44 5.38
C MET A 181 -12.34 -12.50 5.68
N ASP A 182 -12.76 -12.01 6.84
CA ASP A 182 -14.17 -12.04 7.28
C ASP A 182 -15.06 -11.17 6.36
N MET A 183 -14.52 -10.10 5.79
CA MET A 183 -15.20 -9.25 4.80
C MET A 183 -15.19 -9.83 3.37
N GLY A 184 -14.48 -10.92 3.14
CA GLY A 184 -14.34 -11.53 1.81
C GLY A 184 -13.49 -10.70 0.85
N ALA A 185 -12.43 -10.07 1.35
CA ALA A 185 -11.42 -9.43 0.50
C ALA A 185 -10.70 -10.47 -0.38
N ASP A 186 -10.20 -10.03 -1.50
CA ASP A 186 -9.45 -10.84 -2.46
C ASP A 186 -7.93 -10.58 -2.33
N LEU A 187 -7.52 -9.40 -1.83
CA LEU A 187 -6.15 -8.94 -1.81
C LEU A 187 -5.91 -7.94 -0.67
N ILE A 188 -4.73 -7.98 -0.06
CA ILE A 188 -4.24 -6.95 0.88
C ILE A 188 -3.20 -6.09 0.19
N ILE A 189 -3.31 -4.77 0.36
CA ILE A 189 -2.35 -3.78 -0.13
C ILE A 189 -1.71 -3.08 1.06
N HIS A 190 -0.39 -3.21 1.18
CA HIS A 190 0.41 -2.62 2.25
C HIS A 190 1.35 -1.56 1.70
N SER A 191 1.21 -0.32 2.18
CA SER A 191 2.12 0.79 1.90
C SER A 191 2.91 1.12 3.15
N SER A 192 4.24 1.17 3.03
CA SER A 192 5.16 1.39 4.16
C SER A 192 6.11 2.56 3.90
N ASN A 193 6.64 3.10 4.97
CA ASN A 193 7.69 4.11 4.94
C ASN A 193 8.46 4.10 6.26
N GLY A 194 9.51 3.30 6.34
CA GLY A 194 10.13 3.03 7.62
C GLY A 194 11.65 2.97 7.68
N ALA A 195 12.37 3.09 6.55
CA ALA A 195 13.82 2.98 6.54
C ALA A 195 14.51 4.01 7.46
N ARG A 196 15.44 3.56 8.29
CA ARG A 196 16.03 4.35 9.38
C ARG A 196 17.54 4.46 9.32
N GLY A 197 18.20 3.81 8.37
CA GLY A 197 19.66 3.76 8.34
C GLY A 197 20.25 3.00 9.53
N LEU A 198 19.71 1.83 9.82
CA LEU A 198 20.12 0.95 10.90
C LEU A 198 21.52 0.38 10.66
N ASP A 199 22.20 -0.03 11.72
CA ASP A 199 23.40 -0.84 11.57
C ASP A 199 23.06 -2.24 10.98
N PRO A 200 24.04 -2.99 10.48
CA PRO A 200 23.78 -4.28 9.80
C PRO A 200 23.04 -5.31 10.66
N ILE A 201 23.26 -5.32 11.97
CA ILE A 201 22.62 -6.29 12.88
C ILE A 201 21.15 -5.90 13.09
N GLU A 202 20.92 -4.62 13.36
CA GLU A 202 19.58 -4.09 13.53
C GLU A 202 18.76 -4.24 12.23
N ASP A 203 19.38 -4.00 11.07
CA ASP A 203 18.73 -4.19 9.77
C ASP A 203 18.35 -5.66 9.53
N GLU A 204 19.23 -6.62 9.86
CA GLU A 204 18.93 -8.05 9.74
C GLU A 204 17.74 -8.46 10.62
N VAL A 205 17.66 -7.94 11.84
CA VAL A 205 16.53 -8.19 12.76
C VAL A 205 15.24 -7.59 12.18
N HIS A 206 15.31 -6.36 11.69
CA HIS A 206 14.17 -5.67 11.06
C HIS A 206 13.68 -6.41 9.81
N ASP A 207 14.60 -6.84 8.92
CA ASP A 207 14.23 -7.59 7.72
C ASP A 207 13.51 -8.89 8.06
N LYS A 208 14.05 -9.67 8.97
CA LYS A 208 13.43 -10.92 9.43
C LYS A 208 12.04 -10.67 10.04
N TYR A 209 11.93 -9.60 10.83
CA TYR A 209 10.67 -9.24 11.46
C TYR A 209 9.61 -8.84 10.43
N HIS A 210 9.92 -7.91 9.51
CA HIS A 210 8.99 -7.45 8.49
C HIS A 210 8.62 -8.56 7.52
N THR A 211 9.61 -9.31 7.03
CA THR A 211 9.39 -10.46 6.14
C THR A 211 8.49 -11.50 6.81
N GLY A 212 8.77 -11.83 8.06
CA GLY A 212 7.94 -12.76 8.84
C GLY A 212 6.49 -12.27 8.99
N ARG A 213 6.30 -10.95 9.21
CA ARG A 213 4.96 -10.36 9.33
C ARG A 213 4.18 -10.37 8.03
N LEU A 214 4.82 -10.07 6.90
CA LEU A 214 4.21 -10.15 5.58
C LEU A 214 3.75 -11.58 5.26
N HIS A 215 4.59 -12.58 5.56
CA HIS A 215 4.23 -13.99 5.43
C HIS A 215 3.07 -14.37 6.33
N MET A 216 3.15 -14.04 7.62
CA MET A 216 2.11 -14.39 8.59
C MET A 216 0.78 -13.74 8.25
N MET A 217 0.79 -12.46 7.82
CA MET A 217 -0.42 -11.74 7.47
C MET A 217 -1.10 -12.36 6.25
N SER A 218 -0.34 -12.62 5.17
CA SER A 218 -0.88 -13.25 3.97
C SER A 218 -1.38 -14.67 4.23
N TYR A 219 -0.68 -15.42 5.11
CA TYR A 219 -1.09 -16.76 5.52
C TYR A 219 -2.37 -16.74 6.34
N ALA A 220 -2.45 -15.89 7.39
CA ALA A 220 -3.62 -15.79 8.27
C ALA A 220 -4.86 -15.28 7.54
N ALA A 221 -4.68 -14.35 6.60
CA ALA A 221 -5.75 -13.83 5.76
C ALA A 221 -6.12 -14.78 4.60
N ASN A 222 -5.29 -15.78 4.34
CA ASN A 222 -5.42 -16.72 3.20
C ASN A 222 -5.61 -16.00 1.86
N MET A 223 -4.91 -14.88 1.64
CA MET A 223 -4.96 -14.10 0.40
C MET A 223 -3.61 -13.48 0.08
N PRO A 224 -3.36 -13.07 -1.20
CA PRO A 224 -2.17 -12.34 -1.55
C PRO A 224 -2.06 -11.01 -0.79
N LEU A 225 -0.82 -10.61 -0.53
CA LEU A 225 -0.47 -9.32 0.04
C LEU A 225 0.61 -8.68 -0.85
N ILE A 226 0.35 -7.48 -1.36
CA ILE A 226 1.33 -6.67 -2.07
C ILE A 226 1.85 -5.61 -1.11
N SER A 227 3.17 -5.53 -0.94
CA SER A 227 3.83 -4.52 -0.10
C SER A 227 4.72 -3.64 -0.95
N VAL A 228 4.71 -2.34 -0.67
CA VAL A 228 5.63 -1.34 -1.23
C VAL A 228 6.17 -0.45 -0.13
N ASP A 229 7.46 -0.10 -0.19
CA ASP A 229 8.12 0.74 0.81
C ASP A 229 8.87 1.91 0.15
N ASN A 230 9.17 2.93 0.95
CA ASN A 230 10.03 4.05 0.58
C ASN A 230 11.47 3.55 0.32
N SER A 231 12.10 4.01 -0.77
CA SER A 231 13.46 3.62 -1.14
C SER A 231 14.57 4.42 -0.46
N ILE A 232 14.21 5.43 0.35
CA ILE A 232 15.13 6.26 1.15
C ILE A 232 14.70 6.27 2.62
N THR A 233 15.38 7.01 3.48
CA THR A 233 14.94 7.07 4.88
C THR A 233 13.57 7.70 5.05
N MET A 234 12.88 7.34 6.13
CA MET A 234 11.60 7.94 6.49
C MET A 234 11.65 9.47 6.66
N HIS A 235 12.86 10.03 6.83
CA HIS A 235 13.07 11.47 6.93
C HIS A 235 13.39 12.15 5.59
N GLY A 236 13.33 11.41 4.47
CA GLY A 236 13.55 11.94 3.14
C GLY A 236 15.02 12.24 2.81
N ASP A 237 15.96 11.52 3.44
CA ASP A 237 17.36 11.63 3.12
C ASP A 237 17.67 10.89 1.80
N GLU A 238 17.87 11.67 0.75
CA GLU A 238 18.12 11.16 -0.59
C GLU A 238 19.54 10.61 -0.80
N SER A 239 20.46 10.92 0.11
CA SER A 239 21.80 10.34 0.10
C SER A 239 21.81 8.91 0.64
N PHE A 240 20.71 8.47 1.24
CA PHE A 240 20.58 7.12 1.78
C PHE A 240 20.56 6.06 0.69
N THR A 241 21.45 5.11 0.80
CA THR A 241 21.59 3.96 -0.12
C THR A 241 21.34 2.61 0.55
N GLY A 242 20.96 2.65 1.82
CA GLY A 242 20.67 1.45 2.62
C GLY A 242 19.35 0.78 2.24
N PRO A 243 19.03 -0.32 2.93
CA PRO A 243 17.82 -1.09 2.66
C PRO A 243 16.55 -0.41 3.19
N THR A 244 15.43 -0.67 2.52
CA THR A 244 14.09 -0.34 3.00
C THR A 244 13.79 -1.09 4.29
N SER A 245 12.88 -0.59 5.13
CA SER A 245 12.50 -1.28 6.37
C SER A 245 11.64 -2.50 6.11
N SER A 246 10.68 -2.39 5.21
CA SER A 246 9.81 -3.50 4.80
C SER A 246 10.16 -3.92 3.38
N PRO A 247 10.32 -5.22 3.11
CA PRO A 247 10.55 -5.66 1.74
C PRO A 247 9.38 -5.29 0.84
N SER A 248 9.68 -4.79 -0.38
CA SER A 248 8.68 -4.63 -1.42
C SER A 248 8.53 -5.92 -2.22
N GLY A 249 7.30 -6.25 -2.60
CA GLY A 249 7.03 -7.48 -3.34
C GLY A 249 5.62 -8.02 -3.10
N VAL A 250 5.46 -9.34 -3.31
CA VAL A 250 4.17 -10.04 -3.17
C VAL A 250 4.32 -11.30 -2.34
N TRP A 251 3.42 -11.51 -1.41
CA TRP A 251 3.37 -12.69 -0.54
C TRP A 251 2.01 -13.38 -0.65
N TYR A 252 2.07 -14.70 -0.80
CA TYR A 252 0.93 -15.59 -0.61
C TYR A 252 1.44 -16.97 -0.21
N LYS A 253 1.34 -17.32 1.09
CA LYS A 253 1.96 -18.53 1.69
C LYS A 253 3.48 -18.61 1.53
N LYS A 254 4.04 -18.01 0.48
CA LYS A 254 5.46 -17.79 0.21
C LYS A 254 5.64 -16.44 -0.47
N GLN A 255 6.86 -15.96 -0.58
CA GLN A 255 7.14 -14.79 -1.40
C GLN A 255 7.04 -15.17 -2.89
N LEU A 256 6.16 -14.48 -3.63
CA LEU A 256 5.90 -14.70 -5.05
C LEU A 256 6.72 -13.76 -5.93
N VAL A 257 6.86 -12.50 -5.48
CA VAL A 257 7.65 -11.46 -6.14
C VAL A 257 8.57 -10.83 -5.11
N SER A 258 9.85 -10.69 -5.46
CA SER A 258 10.87 -10.03 -4.65
C SER A 258 11.62 -9.03 -5.48
N VAL A 259 11.89 -7.86 -4.89
CA VAL A 259 12.78 -6.85 -5.46
C VAL A 259 13.89 -6.50 -4.46
N PRO A 260 15.03 -5.96 -4.92
CA PRO A 260 16.06 -5.47 -4.01
C PRO A 260 15.50 -4.45 -3.01
N ARG A 261 15.88 -4.56 -1.74
CA ARG A 261 15.47 -3.62 -0.70
C ARG A 261 16.16 -2.25 -0.82
N THR A 262 17.00 -2.04 -1.80
CA THR A 262 17.77 -0.81 -2.00
C THR A 262 17.37 -0.09 -3.28
N GLY A 263 17.36 1.23 -3.24
CA GLY A 263 17.09 2.10 -4.38
C GLY A 263 15.68 1.98 -4.95
N THR A 264 15.45 2.69 -6.04
CA THR A 264 14.16 2.67 -6.74
C THR A 264 13.95 1.36 -7.47
N GLN A 265 12.84 0.71 -7.20
CA GLN A 265 12.44 -0.55 -7.82
C GLN A 265 10.98 -0.47 -8.26
N HIS A 266 10.67 -1.12 -9.37
CA HIS A 266 9.30 -1.32 -9.81
C HIS A 266 9.09 -2.80 -10.12
N PHE A 267 7.92 -3.31 -9.79
CA PHE A 267 7.52 -4.68 -10.11
C PHE A 267 6.05 -4.74 -10.49
N TYR A 268 5.59 -5.83 -11.05
CA TYR A 268 4.17 -6.09 -11.24
C TYR A 268 3.79 -7.52 -10.83
N TYR A 269 2.51 -7.69 -10.59
CA TYR A 269 1.91 -8.95 -10.23
C TYR A 269 0.56 -9.12 -10.93
N ASP A 270 0.38 -10.24 -11.62
CA ASP A 270 -0.88 -10.62 -12.24
C ASP A 270 -1.75 -11.34 -11.22
N PHE A 271 -2.77 -10.64 -10.72
CA PHE A 271 -3.74 -11.20 -9.81
C PHE A 271 -4.82 -11.95 -10.61
N GLU A 272 -5.08 -13.20 -10.26
CA GLU A 272 -6.15 -14.03 -10.82
C GLU A 272 -7.21 -14.30 -9.75
N LYS A 273 -8.45 -13.88 -10.00
CA LYS A 273 -9.57 -14.18 -9.09
C LYS A 273 -9.91 -15.65 -9.15
N GLY A 274 -10.03 -16.29 -8.01
CA GLY A 274 -10.34 -17.72 -7.93
C GLY A 274 -9.12 -18.64 -7.81
N MET A 275 -7.89 -18.14 -7.93
CA MET A 275 -6.68 -18.93 -7.64
C MET A 275 -6.71 -19.54 -6.22
N LEU A 276 -7.56 -19.01 -5.35
CA LEU A 276 -7.66 -19.36 -3.94
C LEU A 276 -8.84 -20.28 -3.61
N LYS A 277 -9.85 -20.39 -4.46
CA LYS A 277 -11.11 -21.10 -4.12
C LYS A 277 -11.03 -22.61 -4.25
N ASP A 278 -10.07 -23.16 -5.01
CA ASP A 278 -9.99 -24.60 -5.27
C ASP A 278 -9.18 -25.42 -4.26
N LYS A 279 -8.67 -24.78 -3.18
CA LYS A 279 -7.98 -25.48 -2.10
C LYS A 279 -8.57 -25.16 -0.74
N THR A 280 -9.82 -25.50 -0.54
CA THR A 280 -10.35 -25.76 0.79
C THR A 280 -9.74 -27.05 1.34
N GLU A 281 -8.45 -27.10 1.56
CA GLU A 281 -7.91 -27.94 2.60
C GLU A 281 -8.33 -27.28 3.90
N ASN A 282 -9.18 -27.96 4.66
CA ASN A 282 -9.55 -27.62 6.02
C ASN A 282 -8.27 -27.43 6.84
N TYR A 283 -7.76 -26.22 6.91
CA TYR A 283 -6.79 -25.87 7.93
C TYR A 283 -7.59 -25.80 9.24
N LEU A 284 -7.48 -26.87 10.00
CA LEU A 284 -7.91 -26.90 11.38
C LEU A 284 -7.31 -25.67 12.07
N ASP A 285 -8.17 -24.83 12.62
CA ASP A 285 -7.73 -23.84 13.61
C ASP A 285 -6.85 -24.57 14.62
N PRO A 286 -5.65 -24.04 14.96
CA PRO A 286 -4.86 -24.65 15.99
C PRO A 286 -5.72 -24.66 17.26
N VAL A 287 -6.11 -25.84 17.68
CA VAL A 287 -6.77 -26.04 18.97
C VAL A 287 -5.73 -25.66 20.02
N ILE A 288 -5.75 -24.41 20.46
CA ILE A 288 -5.02 -23.98 21.64
C ILE A 288 -5.77 -24.60 22.81
N THR A 289 -5.33 -25.77 23.25
CA THR A 289 -5.74 -26.31 24.51
C THR A 289 -5.12 -25.44 25.59
N PRO A 290 -5.91 -24.78 26.45
CA PRO A 290 -5.34 -24.06 27.60
C PRO A 290 -4.61 -25.07 28.49
N VAL A 291 -3.36 -24.76 28.83
CA VAL A 291 -2.59 -25.46 29.86
C VAL A 291 -3.06 -24.98 31.22
#